data_d3566c6905144449e05f75f7cefb1400
#
_entry.id   d3566c6905144449e05f75f7cefb1400
#
_cell.length_a   1.000
_cell.length_b   1.000
_cell.length_c   1.000
_cell.angle_alpha   90.00
_cell.angle_beta   90.00
_cell.angle_gamma   90.00
#
_symmetry.space_group_name_H-M   'P 1'
#
loop_
_entity.id
_entity.type
_entity.pdbx_description
1 polymer ?
#
loop_
_entity_poly.entity_id
_entity_poly.type
_entity_poly.pdbx_seq_one_letter_code
_entity_poly.pdbx_strand_id
1 'polypeptide(L)'
;MRTLKRITALALAVLLLPLHLYAAEDSVFIRIDRDDPDAWKKELANVRFLEEEGMSGSAQFSETQFGDLAAELKEESEDVWIVDCRLESHGLINGIAVSWCGEDNGANLGKTPEEVEAEEEALSSLIGTTVTAYTAENDRPKDGLELTVEKWETERTLTESEGMHYLRLACPDHCWPPSEVIDSFINFAKDLEEGAWLHFHCQAGSGRTGAFMTIYEMMQKPDASVEDILQHQADTGSGNLVERSAPEKSHAQKERCVLARAVFQYIQANYESGYEVNWSEWLETHSRTITMQIGEKLDGEGFSSDPLVVSDSLEASAAGRATVLVDNDVYFITVENY
;
A
#
# COMPACT_ATOMS: atom_id res chain seq x y z
N MET A 1 -22.28 -33.68 -53.15
CA MET A 1 -22.81 -32.61 -52.30
C MET A 1 -21.83 -32.35 -51.15
N ARG A 2 -20.99 -31.31 -51.24
CA ARG A 2 -20.00 -30.93 -50.23
C ARG A 2 -20.59 -29.76 -49.41
N THR A 3 -20.83 -30.01 -48.15
CA THR A 3 -21.33 -29.01 -47.20
C THR A 3 -20.15 -28.18 -46.67
N LEU A 4 -20.10 -26.91 -47.07
CA LEU A 4 -19.13 -25.94 -46.59
C LEU A 4 -19.52 -25.50 -45.17
N LYS A 5 -18.70 -25.84 -44.18
CA LYS A 5 -18.79 -25.27 -42.83
C LYS A 5 -18.25 -23.84 -42.86
N ARG A 6 -19.12 -22.87 -42.66
CA ARG A 6 -18.73 -21.48 -42.43
C ARG A 6 -18.11 -21.37 -41.03
N ILE A 7 -16.82 -21.06 -40.98
CA ILE A 7 -16.13 -20.59 -39.79
C ILE A 7 -16.46 -19.10 -39.65
N THR A 8 -17.29 -18.76 -38.71
CA THR A 8 -17.53 -17.37 -38.30
C THR A 8 -16.35 -16.94 -37.45
N ALA A 9 -15.49 -16.10 -38.02
CA ALA A 9 -14.49 -15.37 -37.27
C ALA A 9 -15.19 -14.39 -36.33
N LEU A 10 -15.10 -14.62 -35.04
CA LEU A 10 -15.49 -13.65 -34.00
C LEU A 10 -14.40 -12.58 -34.03
N ALA A 11 -14.68 -11.43 -34.65
CA ALA A 11 -13.88 -10.24 -34.52
C ALA A 11 -14.01 -9.76 -33.07
N LEU A 12 -12.92 -9.88 -32.32
CA LEU A 12 -12.77 -9.23 -31.02
C LEU A 12 -12.74 -7.73 -31.28
N ALA A 13 -13.90 -7.10 -31.16
CA ALA A 13 -13.98 -5.65 -31.11
C ALA A 13 -13.36 -5.22 -29.74
N VAL A 14 -12.11 -4.83 -29.78
CA VAL A 14 -11.52 -4.01 -28.72
C VAL A 14 -12.34 -2.74 -28.69
N LEU A 15 -13.27 -2.66 -27.77
CA LEU A 15 -13.97 -1.43 -27.44
C LEU A 15 -12.89 -0.45 -26.92
N LEU A 16 -12.45 0.42 -27.81
CA LEU A 16 -11.88 1.71 -27.44
C LEU A 16 -13.03 2.46 -26.72
N LEU A 17 -13.18 2.22 -25.43
CA LEU A 17 -13.99 3.07 -24.55
C LEU A 17 -13.32 4.44 -24.56
N PRO A 18 -13.99 5.47 -25.08
CA PRO A 18 -13.44 6.81 -24.96
C PRO A 18 -13.37 7.14 -23.47
N LEU A 19 -12.24 7.68 -23.03
CA LEU A 19 -11.96 8.22 -21.70
C LEU A 19 -13.00 9.26 -21.21
N HIS A 20 -14.17 9.36 -21.84
CA HIS A 20 -15.21 10.35 -21.56
C HIS A 20 -16.42 9.79 -20.80
N LEU A 21 -16.37 8.57 -20.24
CA LEU A 21 -17.53 7.96 -19.57
C LEU A 21 -17.40 7.85 -18.04
N TYR A 22 -16.48 8.61 -17.43
CA TYR A 22 -16.48 8.86 -15.98
C TYR A 22 -16.72 10.36 -15.72
N ALA A 23 -17.89 10.85 -16.11
CA ALA A 23 -18.37 12.16 -15.71
C ALA A 23 -19.59 11.95 -14.80
N ALA A 24 -19.31 11.64 -13.52
CA ALA A 24 -20.22 11.82 -12.41
C ALA A 24 -19.40 11.90 -11.11
N GLU A 25 -19.16 13.10 -10.65
CA GLU A 25 -18.93 13.59 -9.30
C GLU A 25 -17.59 13.34 -8.57
N ASP A 26 -16.66 12.45 -9.01
CA ASP A 26 -15.29 12.41 -8.48
C ASP A 26 -14.31 12.26 -9.64
N SER A 27 -13.80 13.37 -10.16
CA SER A 27 -12.96 13.37 -11.34
C SER A 27 -11.56 12.82 -11.01
N VAL A 28 -11.26 11.60 -11.49
CA VAL A 28 -9.88 11.11 -11.54
C VAL A 28 -9.05 12.05 -12.39
N PHE A 29 -7.90 12.49 -11.89
CA PHE A 29 -6.97 13.35 -12.60
C PHE A 29 -5.56 12.76 -12.58
N ILE A 30 -4.73 13.17 -13.52
CA ILE A 30 -3.32 12.80 -13.55
C ILE A 30 -2.59 13.71 -12.55
N ARG A 31 -2.07 13.12 -11.48
CA ARG A 31 -1.26 13.81 -10.46
C ARG A 31 0.21 13.64 -10.76
N ILE A 32 0.97 14.72 -10.69
CA ILE A 32 2.43 14.65 -10.61
C ILE A 32 2.76 14.18 -9.20
N ASP A 33 3.45 13.05 -9.10
CA ASP A 33 3.82 12.52 -7.80
C ASP A 33 4.77 13.47 -7.07
N ARG A 34 4.65 13.55 -5.73
CA ARG A 34 5.38 14.47 -4.85
C ARG A 34 4.91 15.92 -4.90
N ASP A 35 3.78 16.23 -5.54
CA ASP A 35 3.12 17.55 -5.54
C ASP A 35 4.04 18.73 -5.91
N ASP A 36 5.14 18.44 -6.61
CA ASP A 36 6.13 19.41 -7.07
C ASP A 36 6.54 19.05 -8.51
N PRO A 37 6.25 19.93 -9.49
CA PRO A 37 6.55 19.66 -10.89
C PRO A 37 8.06 19.50 -11.17
N ASP A 38 8.92 19.91 -10.26
CA ASP A 38 10.37 19.76 -10.34
C ASP A 38 10.93 18.69 -9.38
N ALA A 39 10.08 17.92 -8.70
CA ALA A 39 10.51 16.90 -7.75
C ALA A 39 11.46 15.86 -8.36
N TRP A 40 11.26 15.52 -9.63
CA TRP A 40 12.13 14.59 -10.38
C TRP A 40 13.57 15.08 -10.58
N LYS A 41 13.86 16.37 -10.35
CA LYS A 41 15.19 16.99 -10.40
C LYS A 41 15.88 17.04 -9.03
N LYS A 42 15.21 16.64 -7.98
CA LYS A 42 15.68 16.69 -6.58
C LYS A 42 16.10 15.30 -6.13
N GLU A 43 16.73 15.25 -4.98
CA GLU A 43 17.01 13.97 -4.31
C GLU A 43 15.70 13.21 -4.04
N LEU A 44 15.76 11.89 -4.16
CA LEU A 44 14.64 11.01 -3.84
C LEU A 44 14.29 11.16 -2.36
N ALA A 45 13.02 11.36 -2.07
CA ALA A 45 12.60 11.61 -0.70
C ALA A 45 12.38 10.32 0.11
N ASN A 46 12.52 10.45 1.42
CA ASN A 46 12.29 9.38 2.40
C ASN A 46 13.09 8.10 2.12
N VAL A 47 14.28 8.26 1.50
CA VAL A 47 15.21 7.14 1.29
C VAL A 47 15.80 6.74 2.62
N ARG A 48 15.79 5.44 2.89
CA ARG A 48 16.40 4.83 4.06
C ARG A 48 16.84 3.41 3.76
N PHE A 49 17.99 3.04 4.25
CA PHE A 49 18.57 1.70 4.15
C PHE A 49 18.65 1.09 5.55
N LEU A 50 18.19 -0.13 5.69
CA LEU A 50 18.25 -0.94 6.90
C LEU A 50 19.06 -2.18 6.54
N GLU A 51 20.39 -2.02 6.62
CA GLU A 51 21.36 -3.02 6.12
C GLU A 51 21.26 -4.34 6.90
N GLU A 52 21.03 -4.27 8.22
CA GLU A 52 20.90 -5.46 9.07
C GLU A 52 19.66 -6.30 8.72
N GLU A 53 18.62 -5.65 8.20
CA GLU A 53 17.35 -6.27 7.79
C GLU A 53 17.29 -6.61 6.29
N GLY A 54 18.31 -6.24 5.51
CA GLY A 54 18.33 -6.46 4.06
C GLY A 54 17.19 -5.76 3.33
N MET A 55 16.84 -4.55 3.76
CA MET A 55 15.75 -3.80 3.17
C MET A 55 16.02 -2.30 3.11
N SER A 56 15.27 -1.63 2.25
CA SER A 56 15.25 -0.18 2.14
C SER A 56 13.85 0.35 1.81
N GLY A 57 13.67 1.65 1.88
CA GLY A 57 12.41 2.27 1.49
C GLY A 57 12.58 3.67 0.97
N SER A 58 11.64 4.12 0.13
CA SER A 58 11.60 5.48 -0.39
C SER A 58 10.18 5.95 -0.71
N ALA A 59 10.07 7.21 -1.11
CA ALA A 59 8.92 7.71 -1.86
C ALA A 59 9.00 7.24 -3.33
N GLN A 60 7.93 7.50 -4.09
CA GLN A 60 7.91 7.30 -5.55
C GLN A 60 9.07 8.04 -6.20
N PHE A 61 9.73 7.38 -7.13
CA PHE A 61 10.87 7.86 -7.90
C PHE A 61 10.48 8.23 -9.33
N SER A 62 11.23 9.14 -9.93
CA SER A 62 11.28 9.37 -11.37
C SER A 62 12.27 8.41 -12.04
N GLU A 63 12.32 8.37 -13.38
CA GLU A 63 13.30 7.58 -14.12
C GLU A 63 14.75 7.91 -13.71
N THR A 64 15.07 9.20 -13.57
CA THR A 64 16.43 9.63 -13.18
C THR A 64 16.76 9.21 -11.75
N GLN A 65 15.82 9.42 -10.80
CA GLN A 65 16.01 9.04 -9.41
C GLN A 65 16.11 7.52 -9.24
N PHE A 66 15.38 6.76 -10.06
CA PHE A 66 15.50 5.30 -10.06
C PHE A 66 16.86 4.82 -10.54
N GLY A 67 17.45 5.46 -11.55
CA GLY A 67 18.81 5.12 -12.00
C GLY A 67 19.85 5.28 -10.89
N ASP A 68 19.76 6.35 -10.10
CA ASP A 68 20.65 6.58 -8.95
C ASP A 68 20.38 5.52 -7.85
N LEU A 69 19.11 5.31 -7.48
CA LEU A 69 18.70 4.31 -6.50
C LEU A 69 19.12 2.88 -6.91
N ALA A 70 18.92 2.52 -8.17
CA ALA A 70 19.27 1.20 -8.69
C ALA A 70 20.78 0.92 -8.58
N ALA A 71 21.61 1.95 -8.76
CA ALA A 71 23.05 1.82 -8.56
C ALA A 71 23.40 1.51 -7.09
N GLU A 72 22.77 2.19 -6.14
CA GLU A 72 22.94 1.95 -4.71
C GLU A 72 22.44 0.55 -4.31
N LEU A 73 21.24 0.15 -4.78
CA LEU A 73 20.66 -1.15 -4.45
C LEU A 73 21.48 -2.34 -4.98
N LYS A 74 22.14 -2.18 -6.13
CA LYS A 74 23.04 -3.20 -6.69
C LYS A 74 24.37 -3.34 -5.91
N GLU A 75 24.72 -2.36 -5.08
CA GLU A 75 25.86 -2.49 -4.14
C GLU A 75 25.49 -3.37 -2.94
N GLU A 76 24.19 -3.40 -2.57
CA GLU A 76 23.69 -4.19 -1.44
C GLU A 76 23.46 -5.66 -1.79
N SER A 77 22.88 -5.97 -2.97
CA SER A 77 22.54 -7.34 -3.39
C SER A 77 22.50 -7.50 -4.92
N GLU A 78 22.81 -8.74 -5.37
CA GLU A 78 22.57 -9.15 -6.76
C GLU A 78 21.09 -9.54 -6.99
N ASP A 79 20.32 -9.84 -5.93
CA ASP A 79 18.90 -10.20 -5.96
C ASP A 79 18.06 -9.09 -5.30
N VAL A 80 17.67 -8.11 -6.10
CA VAL A 80 16.91 -6.93 -5.63
C VAL A 80 15.47 -7.01 -6.11
N TRP A 81 14.56 -6.79 -5.19
CA TRP A 81 13.12 -6.68 -5.43
C TRP A 81 12.63 -5.27 -5.15
N ILE A 82 12.02 -4.64 -6.13
CA ILE A 82 11.25 -3.42 -5.95
C ILE A 82 9.83 -3.80 -5.57
N VAL A 83 9.44 -3.43 -4.35
CA VAL A 83 8.13 -3.74 -3.76
C VAL A 83 7.26 -2.50 -3.78
N ASP A 84 6.40 -2.43 -4.77
CA ASP A 84 5.44 -1.36 -4.95
C ASP A 84 4.20 -1.61 -4.09
N CYS A 85 3.96 -0.73 -3.11
CA CYS A 85 2.86 -0.83 -2.16
C CYS A 85 1.61 -0.03 -2.58
N ARG A 86 1.45 0.34 -3.85
CA ARG A 86 0.40 1.25 -4.33
C ARG A 86 -0.75 0.48 -4.99
N LEU A 87 -1.99 0.86 -4.68
CA LEU A 87 -3.18 0.39 -5.42
C LEU A 87 -3.48 1.28 -6.64
N GLU A 88 -3.25 2.59 -6.53
CA GLU A 88 -3.52 3.55 -7.59
C GLU A 88 -2.66 3.30 -8.83
N SER A 89 -3.25 3.42 -10.03
CA SER A 89 -2.50 3.34 -11.30
C SER A 89 -1.46 4.46 -11.37
N HIS A 90 -0.22 4.13 -11.72
CA HIS A 90 0.88 5.08 -11.82
C HIS A 90 1.93 4.59 -12.84
N GLY A 91 2.89 5.43 -13.12
CA GLY A 91 4.00 5.17 -14.03
C GLY A 91 4.71 6.44 -14.40
N LEU A 92 5.41 6.44 -15.53
CA LEU A 92 6.28 7.54 -15.93
C LEU A 92 5.88 8.11 -17.29
N ILE A 93 5.53 9.41 -17.32
CA ILE A 93 5.37 10.18 -18.53
C ILE A 93 6.68 10.95 -18.75
N ASN A 94 7.41 10.64 -19.83
CA ASN A 94 8.70 11.29 -20.16
C ASN A 94 9.69 11.22 -18.98
N GLY A 95 9.67 10.15 -18.20
CA GLY A 95 10.50 9.95 -17.00
C GLY A 95 9.99 10.64 -15.74
N ILE A 96 8.89 11.39 -15.81
CA ILE A 96 8.26 12.04 -14.65
C ILE A 96 7.24 11.08 -14.04
N ALA A 97 7.33 10.82 -12.75
CA ALA A 97 6.37 9.98 -12.03
C ALA A 97 5.01 10.66 -11.94
N VAL A 98 3.98 9.94 -12.37
CA VAL A 98 2.59 10.38 -12.34
C VAL A 98 1.67 9.28 -11.84
N SER A 99 0.52 9.66 -11.28
CA SER A 99 -0.52 8.72 -10.85
C SER A 99 -1.92 9.20 -11.22
N TRP A 100 -2.85 8.26 -11.35
CA TRP A 100 -4.29 8.54 -11.54
C TRP A 100 -4.94 8.65 -10.17
N CYS A 101 -5.08 9.89 -9.71
CA CYS A 101 -5.60 10.22 -8.38
C CYS A 101 -7.12 10.44 -8.42
N GLY A 102 -7.84 9.73 -7.56
CA GLY A 102 -9.23 9.98 -7.22
C GLY A 102 -9.36 10.52 -5.80
N GLU A 103 -10.58 10.65 -5.29
CA GLU A 103 -10.82 11.02 -3.90
C GLU A 103 -10.14 10.02 -2.95
N ASP A 104 -9.45 10.54 -1.93
CA ASP A 104 -8.64 9.75 -0.98
C ASP A 104 -7.68 8.74 -1.67
N ASN A 105 -7.22 9.07 -2.88
CA ASN A 105 -6.40 8.22 -3.72
C ASN A 105 -7.04 6.85 -4.05
N GLY A 106 -8.37 6.79 -4.09
CA GLY A 106 -9.18 5.57 -4.16
C GLY A 106 -9.66 5.16 -5.55
N ALA A 107 -9.06 5.69 -6.64
CA ALA A 107 -9.54 5.44 -8.01
C ALA A 107 -9.63 3.95 -8.41
N ASN A 108 -8.82 3.10 -7.80
CA ASN A 108 -8.74 1.66 -8.11
C ASN A 108 -9.30 0.75 -7.00
N LEU A 109 -10.07 1.28 -6.07
CA LEU A 109 -10.67 0.45 -5.02
C LEU A 109 -11.50 -0.70 -5.63
N GLY A 110 -11.21 -1.92 -5.16
CA GLY A 110 -11.87 -3.16 -5.61
C GLY A 110 -11.26 -3.82 -6.85
N LYS A 111 -10.19 -3.26 -7.44
CA LYS A 111 -9.44 -3.91 -8.52
C LYS A 111 -8.35 -4.82 -7.96
N THR A 112 -8.01 -5.85 -8.75
CA THR A 112 -6.86 -6.72 -8.46
C THR A 112 -5.56 -6.07 -8.94
N PRO A 113 -4.37 -6.52 -8.44
CA PRO A 113 -3.08 -6.05 -8.95
C PRO A 113 -2.95 -6.21 -10.48
N GLU A 114 -3.40 -7.35 -11.03
CA GLU A 114 -3.33 -7.65 -12.46
C GLU A 114 -4.22 -6.71 -13.30
N GLU A 115 -5.40 -6.34 -12.78
CA GLU A 115 -6.29 -5.38 -13.43
C GLU A 115 -5.66 -3.98 -13.46
N VAL A 116 -5.01 -3.57 -12.37
CA VAL A 116 -4.30 -2.28 -12.30
C VAL A 116 -3.12 -2.25 -13.25
N GLU A 117 -2.27 -3.28 -13.25
CA GLU A 117 -1.13 -3.38 -14.14
C GLU A 117 -1.54 -3.40 -15.62
N ALA A 118 -2.62 -4.11 -15.97
CA ALA A 118 -3.13 -4.12 -17.34
C ALA A 118 -3.64 -2.72 -17.80
N GLU A 119 -4.22 -1.95 -16.88
CA GLU A 119 -4.60 -0.57 -17.15
C GLU A 119 -3.38 0.32 -17.36
N GLU A 120 -2.34 0.18 -16.53
CA GLU A 120 -1.08 0.92 -16.67
C GLU A 120 -0.39 0.62 -18.02
N GLU A 121 -0.36 -0.65 -18.45
CA GLU A 121 0.16 -1.00 -19.78
C GLU A 121 -0.65 -0.33 -20.91
N ALA A 122 -1.99 -0.27 -20.79
CA ALA A 122 -2.86 0.34 -21.77
C ALA A 122 -2.65 1.86 -21.90
N LEU A 123 -2.07 2.52 -20.89
CA LEU A 123 -1.74 3.96 -20.94
C LEU A 123 -0.63 4.29 -21.94
N SER A 124 0.07 3.30 -22.50
CA SER A 124 0.94 3.48 -23.67
C SER A 124 0.21 4.09 -24.87
N SER A 125 -1.12 3.99 -24.93
CA SER A 125 -1.96 4.65 -25.93
C SER A 125 -1.95 6.18 -25.83
N LEU A 126 -1.48 6.76 -24.75
CA LEU A 126 -1.30 8.21 -24.60
C LEU A 126 -0.12 8.77 -25.39
N ILE A 127 0.81 7.93 -25.85
CA ILE A 127 1.98 8.37 -26.62
C ILE A 127 1.52 9.12 -27.87
N GLY A 128 2.06 10.31 -28.08
CA GLY A 128 1.70 11.23 -29.16
C GLY A 128 0.52 12.16 -28.85
N THR A 129 -0.09 12.05 -27.66
CA THR A 129 -1.13 12.98 -27.20
C THR A 129 -0.56 14.03 -26.25
N THR A 130 -1.35 15.04 -25.92
CA THR A 130 -1.05 16.01 -24.87
C THR A 130 -2.02 15.78 -23.72
N VAL A 131 -1.49 15.64 -22.51
CA VAL A 131 -2.26 15.49 -21.27
C VAL A 131 -1.97 16.64 -20.33
N THR A 132 -2.88 16.94 -19.42
CA THR A 132 -2.62 17.87 -18.32
C THR A 132 -2.42 17.07 -17.03
N ALA A 133 -1.22 17.14 -16.47
CA ALA A 133 -0.91 16.59 -15.15
C ALA A 133 -0.90 17.72 -14.12
N TYR A 134 -1.34 17.45 -12.90
CA TYR A 134 -1.54 18.45 -11.86
C TYR A 134 -0.67 18.17 -10.65
N THR A 135 -0.20 19.22 -9.98
CA THR A 135 0.13 19.11 -8.57
C THR A 135 -1.17 18.95 -7.77
N ALA A 136 -1.09 18.40 -6.58
CA ALA A 136 -2.27 18.21 -5.74
C ALA A 136 -2.13 18.94 -4.40
N GLU A 137 -3.25 19.36 -3.83
CA GLU A 137 -3.36 19.86 -2.48
C GLU A 137 -4.60 19.23 -1.82
N ASN A 138 -4.40 18.41 -0.77
CA ASN A 138 -5.45 17.61 -0.15
C ASN A 138 -6.22 16.75 -1.18
N ASP A 139 -5.49 16.01 -2.02
CA ASP A 139 -5.96 15.14 -3.10
C ASP A 139 -6.86 15.85 -4.14
N ARG A 140 -6.71 17.15 -4.28
CA ARG A 140 -7.40 17.95 -5.30
C ARG A 140 -6.40 18.56 -6.28
N PRO A 141 -6.73 18.57 -7.59
CA PRO A 141 -5.84 19.17 -8.59
C PRO A 141 -5.64 20.67 -8.32
N LYS A 142 -4.38 21.12 -8.42
CA LYS A 142 -4.00 22.50 -8.20
C LYS A 142 -3.40 23.12 -9.47
N ASP A 143 -2.11 23.04 -9.64
CA ASP A 143 -1.41 23.66 -10.76
C ASP A 143 -1.24 22.63 -11.88
N GLY A 144 -1.79 22.93 -13.08
CA GLY A 144 -1.74 22.04 -14.24
C GLY A 144 -0.50 22.29 -15.09
N LEU A 145 0.16 21.20 -15.50
CA LEU A 145 1.27 21.17 -16.44
C LEU A 145 0.84 20.40 -17.69
N GLU A 146 0.89 21.04 -18.86
CA GLU A 146 0.67 20.34 -20.14
C GLU A 146 1.92 19.54 -20.52
N LEU A 147 1.74 18.24 -20.74
CA LEU A 147 2.78 17.30 -21.14
C LEU A 147 2.41 16.66 -22.48
N THR A 148 3.24 16.87 -23.51
CA THR A 148 3.19 16.01 -24.69
C THR A 148 3.83 14.68 -24.34
N VAL A 149 3.08 13.59 -24.42
CA VAL A 149 3.57 12.26 -24.06
C VAL A 149 4.44 11.71 -25.17
N GLU A 150 5.74 11.78 -25.00
CA GLU A 150 6.74 11.21 -25.93
C GLU A 150 7.08 9.75 -25.53
N LYS A 151 7.08 9.45 -24.24
CA LYS A 151 7.36 8.14 -23.64
C LYS A 151 6.35 7.88 -22.53
N TRP A 152 5.82 6.66 -22.49
CA TRP A 152 5.14 6.08 -21.34
C TRP A 152 5.90 4.85 -20.91
N GLU A 153 6.09 4.66 -19.62
CA GLU A 153 6.77 3.51 -19.05
C GLU A 153 6.09 3.11 -17.75
N THR A 154 5.78 1.81 -17.61
CA THR A 154 5.32 1.26 -16.32
C THR A 154 6.53 1.10 -15.40
N GLU A 155 6.28 1.13 -14.10
CA GLU A 155 7.35 0.95 -13.13
C GLU A 155 7.97 -0.45 -13.20
N ARG A 156 7.15 -1.47 -13.49
CA ARG A 156 7.65 -2.83 -13.77
C ARG A 156 8.68 -2.82 -14.90
N THR A 157 8.35 -2.18 -16.02
CA THR A 157 9.26 -2.13 -17.17
C THR A 157 10.57 -1.42 -16.83
N LEU A 158 10.49 -0.30 -16.08
CA LEU A 158 11.67 0.42 -15.62
C LEU A 158 12.53 -0.46 -14.70
N THR A 159 11.92 -1.13 -13.72
CA THR A 159 12.60 -2.01 -12.76
C THR A 159 13.31 -3.18 -13.45
N GLU A 160 12.60 -3.88 -14.32
CA GLU A 160 13.14 -5.02 -15.05
C GLU A 160 14.25 -4.62 -16.04
N SER A 161 14.21 -3.39 -16.57
CA SER A 161 15.28 -2.87 -17.44
C SER A 161 16.61 -2.71 -16.71
N GLU A 162 16.60 -2.51 -15.39
CA GLU A 162 17.77 -2.47 -14.52
C GLU A 162 18.20 -3.87 -14.00
N GLY A 163 17.49 -4.92 -14.43
CA GLY A 163 17.78 -6.31 -14.04
C GLY A 163 17.31 -6.66 -12.63
N MET A 164 16.37 -5.90 -12.08
CA MET A 164 15.76 -6.13 -10.77
C MET A 164 14.39 -6.80 -10.93
N HIS A 165 13.89 -7.37 -9.84
CA HIS A 165 12.56 -7.95 -9.76
C HIS A 165 11.53 -6.92 -9.30
N TYR A 166 10.27 -7.10 -9.72
CA TYR A 166 9.16 -6.23 -9.34
C TYR A 166 8.04 -7.02 -8.70
N LEU A 167 7.58 -6.56 -7.53
CA LEU A 167 6.42 -7.09 -6.82
C LEU A 167 5.41 -5.99 -6.56
N ARG A 168 4.16 -6.15 -7.01
CA ARG A 168 3.05 -5.26 -6.69
C ARG A 168 2.26 -5.77 -5.48
N LEU A 169 2.20 -4.95 -4.43
CA LEU A 169 1.32 -5.13 -3.27
C LEU A 169 0.25 -4.04 -3.30
N ALA A 170 -0.82 -4.27 -4.05
CA ALA A 170 -1.87 -3.29 -4.31
C ALA A 170 -2.63 -2.90 -3.03
N CYS A 171 -2.06 -2.01 -2.24
CA CYS A 171 -2.60 -1.57 -0.96
C CYS A 171 -3.27 -0.18 -1.10
N PRO A 172 -4.55 -0.02 -0.69
CA PRO A 172 -5.22 1.27 -0.63
C PRO A 172 -4.46 2.25 0.26
N ASP A 173 -4.54 3.54 -0.07
CA ASP A 173 -3.88 4.56 0.72
C ASP A 173 -4.58 4.80 2.06
N HIS A 174 -3.87 5.38 3.03
CA HIS A 174 -4.37 5.80 4.35
C HIS A 174 -4.93 4.71 5.27
N CYS A 175 -4.86 3.42 4.93
CA CYS A 175 -5.32 2.30 5.76
C CYS A 175 -4.18 1.33 6.13
N TRP A 176 -4.49 0.34 6.96
CA TRP A 176 -3.67 -0.86 7.13
C TRP A 176 -3.82 -1.75 5.89
N PRO A 177 -2.77 -2.46 5.45
CA PRO A 177 -2.89 -3.34 4.30
C PRO A 177 -4.01 -4.37 4.45
N PRO A 178 -4.81 -4.63 3.41
CA PRO A 178 -5.83 -5.68 3.41
C PRO A 178 -5.23 -7.05 3.73
N SER A 179 -6.01 -7.92 4.37
CA SER A 179 -5.52 -9.22 4.84
C SER A 179 -4.96 -10.09 3.71
N GLU A 180 -5.59 -10.10 2.55
CA GLU A 180 -5.14 -10.84 1.38
C GLU A 180 -3.82 -10.31 0.80
N VAL A 181 -3.54 -9.02 0.97
CA VAL A 181 -2.28 -8.41 0.54
C VAL A 181 -1.15 -8.75 1.52
N ILE A 182 -1.47 -8.78 2.83
CA ILE A 182 -0.53 -9.27 3.87
C ILE A 182 -0.22 -10.76 3.64
N ASP A 183 -1.22 -11.58 3.36
CA ASP A 183 -1.03 -13.00 3.03
C ASP A 183 -0.10 -13.19 1.83
N SER A 184 -0.33 -12.43 0.77
CA SER A 184 0.49 -12.45 -0.44
C SER A 184 1.93 -12.06 -0.13
N PHE A 185 2.13 -11.02 0.68
CA PHE A 185 3.47 -10.57 1.07
C PHE A 185 4.19 -11.60 1.95
N ILE A 186 3.55 -12.13 2.99
CA ILE A 186 4.18 -13.11 3.90
C ILE A 186 4.52 -14.40 3.14
N ASN A 187 3.62 -14.85 2.26
CA ASN A 187 3.89 -16.02 1.42
C ASN A 187 5.03 -15.80 0.43
N PHE A 188 5.20 -14.60 -0.08
CA PHE A 188 6.36 -14.23 -0.89
C PHE A 188 7.64 -14.15 -0.04
N ALA A 189 7.60 -13.43 1.08
CA ALA A 189 8.78 -13.13 1.89
C ALA A 189 9.39 -14.38 2.57
N LYS A 190 8.57 -15.36 2.96
CA LYS A 190 9.06 -16.61 3.59
C LYS A 190 9.87 -17.50 2.64
N ASP A 191 9.69 -17.34 1.34
CA ASP A 191 10.35 -18.14 0.30
C ASP A 191 11.51 -17.40 -0.39
N LEU A 192 11.89 -16.20 0.10
CA LEU A 192 13.00 -15.43 -0.42
C LEU A 192 14.34 -16.15 -0.20
N GLU A 193 15.21 -16.07 -1.20
CA GLU A 193 16.56 -16.56 -1.09
C GLU A 193 17.38 -15.73 -0.07
N GLU A 194 18.34 -16.38 0.59
CA GLU A 194 19.24 -15.69 1.51
C GLU A 194 20.07 -14.61 0.78
N GLY A 195 20.01 -13.38 1.27
CA GLY A 195 20.71 -12.23 0.69
C GLY A 195 19.86 -11.44 -0.31
N ALA A 196 18.61 -11.79 -0.54
CA ALA A 196 17.68 -10.94 -1.29
C ALA A 196 17.47 -9.60 -0.57
N TRP A 197 17.39 -8.53 -1.35
CA TRP A 197 17.15 -7.17 -0.86
C TRP A 197 15.78 -6.67 -1.29
N LEU A 198 14.97 -6.17 -0.33
CA LEU A 198 13.66 -5.61 -0.62
C LEU A 198 13.68 -4.08 -0.53
N HIS A 199 13.39 -3.40 -1.64
CA HIS A 199 13.17 -1.96 -1.64
C HIS A 199 11.67 -1.65 -1.70
N PHE A 200 11.11 -1.16 -0.60
CA PHE A 200 9.69 -0.82 -0.49
C PHE A 200 9.44 0.65 -0.84
N HIS A 201 8.40 0.91 -1.60
CA HIS A 201 7.96 2.28 -1.82
C HIS A 201 6.44 2.39 -1.93
N CYS A 202 5.95 3.60 -1.76
CA CYS A 202 4.62 4.04 -2.12
C CYS A 202 4.73 5.48 -2.63
N GLN A 203 3.64 6.22 -2.72
CA GLN A 203 3.73 7.60 -3.20
C GLN A 203 4.61 8.49 -2.29
N ALA A 204 4.39 8.45 -0.96
CA ALA A 204 5.13 9.28 0.01
C ALA A 204 6.30 8.57 0.70
N GLY A 205 6.41 7.24 0.59
CA GLY A 205 7.46 6.44 1.24
C GLY A 205 7.32 6.28 2.75
N SER A 206 6.18 6.59 3.33
CA SER A 206 5.99 6.57 4.78
C SER A 206 4.93 5.56 5.23
N GLY A 207 3.66 5.73 4.82
CA GLY A 207 2.53 4.96 5.37
C GLY A 207 2.54 3.48 4.99
N ARG A 208 2.23 3.17 3.73
CA ARG A 208 2.19 1.81 3.17
C ARG A 208 3.57 1.16 3.16
N THR A 209 4.58 1.91 2.73
CA THR A 209 5.99 1.50 2.79
C THR A 209 6.39 1.06 4.20
N GLY A 210 6.12 1.91 5.21
CA GLY A 210 6.45 1.59 6.60
C GLY A 210 5.67 0.41 7.15
N ALA A 211 4.41 0.19 6.72
CA ALA A 211 3.64 -0.97 7.15
C ALA A 211 4.30 -2.30 6.69
N PHE A 212 4.70 -2.40 5.42
CA PHE A 212 5.34 -3.62 4.90
C PHE A 212 6.78 -3.78 5.41
N MET A 213 7.56 -2.72 5.54
CA MET A 213 8.88 -2.79 6.21
C MET A 213 8.75 -3.28 7.65
N THR A 214 7.73 -2.80 8.38
CA THR A 214 7.45 -3.27 9.74
C THR A 214 7.10 -4.76 9.78
N ILE A 215 6.21 -5.23 8.87
CA ILE A 215 5.85 -6.66 8.80
C ILE A 215 7.09 -7.50 8.46
N TYR A 216 7.93 -7.05 7.53
CA TYR A 216 9.14 -7.78 7.15
C TYR A 216 10.15 -7.87 8.32
N GLU A 217 10.37 -6.79 9.06
CA GLU A 217 11.21 -6.83 10.26
C GLU A 217 10.63 -7.74 11.35
N MET A 218 9.30 -7.74 11.55
CA MET A 218 8.61 -8.67 12.45
C MET A 218 8.85 -10.14 12.08
N MET A 219 8.85 -10.48 10.78
CA MET A 219 9.13 -11.83 10.30
C MET A 219 10.57 -12.26 10.58
N GLN A 220 11.52 -11.33 10.50
CA GLN A 220 12.94 -11.59 10.78
C GLN A 220 13.26 -11.65 12.27
N LYS A 221 12.48 -10.94 13.11
CA LYS A 221 12.72 -10.79 14.54
C LYS A 221 11.48 -11.21 15.38
N PRO A 222 10.97 -12.45 15.21
CA PRO A 222 9.72 -12.88 15.88
C PRO A 222 9.84 -12.93 17.42
N ASP A 223 11.06 -13.01 17.96
CA ASP A 223 11.32 -13.03 19.40
C ASP A 223 11.56 -11.63 20.01
N ALA A 224 11.57 -10.58 19.19
CA ALA A 224 11.75 -9.21 19.66
C ALA A 224 10.46 -8.67 20.34
N SER A 225 10.58 -7.52 20.98
CA SER A 225 9.42 -6.76 21.43
C SER A 225 8.76 -6.05 20.24
N VAL A 226 7.44 -6.16 20.13
CA VAL A 226 6.70 -5.42 19.08
C VAL A 226 6.93 -3.92 19.21
N GLU A 227 7.00 -3.39 20.42
CA GLU A 227 7.22 -1.96 20.66
C GLU A 227 8.62 -1.53 20.18
N ASP A 228 9.65 -2.38 20.34
CA ASP A 228 11.00 -2.08 19.87
C ASP A 228 11.04 -2.04 18.33
N ILE A 229 10.38 -2.98 17.64
CA ILE A 229 10.27 -2.99 16.18
C ILE A 229 9.51 -1.76 15.68
N LEU A 230 8.36 -1.45 16.27
CA LEU A 230 7.56 -0.28 15.89
C LEU A 230 8.34 1.02 16.12
N GLN A 231 9.10 1.13 17.22
CA GLN A 231 9.93 2.30 17.51
C GLN A 231 11.08 2.40 16.51
N HIS A 232 11.78 1.29 16.21
CA HIS A 232 12.85 1.27 15.22
C HIS A 232 12.36 1.75 13.85
N GLN A 233 11.22 1.25 13.39
CA GLN A 233 10.63 1.69 12.12
C GLN A 233 10.21 3.17 12.15
N ALA A 234 9.67 3.66 13.25
CA ALA A 234 9.31 5.07 13.40
C ALA A 234 10.56 5.97 13.35
N ASP A 235 11.66 5.57 13.99
CA ASP A 235 12.92 6.31 14.04
C ASP A 235 13.61 6.37 12.66
N THR A 236 13.37 5.40 11.80
CA THR A 236 13.90 5.35 10.42
C THR A 236 13.03 6.07 9.37
N GLY A 237 11.92 6.69 9.78
CA GLY A 237 11.06 7.49 8.88
C GLY A 237 9.82 6.76 8.35
N SER A 238 9.55 5.54 8.82
CA SER A 238 8.26 4.88 8.60
C SER A 238 7.12 5.62 9.31
N GLY A 239 5.88 5.44 8.83
CA GLY A 239 4.72 6.02 9.50
C GLY A 239 4.63 5.52 10.95
N ASN A 240 4.49 6.44 11.89
CA ASN A 240 4.46 6.10 13.32
C ASN A 240 3.28 5.17 13.65
N LEU A 241 3.59 3.93 14.06
CA LEU A 241 2.65 2.91 14.51
C LEU A 241 2.78 2.64 16.02
N VAL A 242 3.75 3.28 16.71
CA VAL A 242 3.93 3.21 18.16
C VAL A 242 2.78 3.93 18.84
N GLU A 243 2.53 5.16 18.38
CA GLU A 243 1.49 6.01 18.94
C GLU A 243 0.17 5.85 18.19
N ARG A 244 -0.91 6.15 18.89
CA ARG A 244 -2.23 6.26 18.28
C ARG A 244 -2.29 7.48 17.37
N SER A 245 -3.00 7.32 16.25
CA SER A 245 -3.29 8.45 15.37
C SER A 245 -4.09 9.54 16.08
N ALA A 246 -3.91 10.79 15.65
CA ALA A 246 -4.63 11.93 16.21
C ALA A 246 -6.17 11.75 16.14
N PRO A 247 -6.93 12.34 17.09
CA PRO A 247 -8.36 12.13 17.21
C PRO A 247 -9.19 12.45 15.95
N GLU A 248 -8.73 13.41 15.14
CA GLU A 248 -9.38 13.84 13.89
C GLU A 248 -9.15 12.88 12.71
N LYS A 249 -8.27 11.89 12.87
CA LYS A 249 -7.98 10.92 11.80
C LYS A 249 -9.14 9.94 11.61
N SER A 250 -9.25 9.40 10.41
CA SER A 250 -10.25 8.38 10.07
C SER A 250 -10.08 7.12 10.93
N HIS A 251 -11.14 6.31 11.03
CA HIS A 251 -11.06 5.02 11.73
C HIS A 251 -9.98 4.12 11.13
N ALA A 252 -9.91 4.04 9.78
CA ALA A 252 -8.90 3.26 9.08
C ALA A 252 -7.45 3.69 9.38
N GLN A 253 -7.22 5.00 9.60
CA GLN A 253 -5.91 5.48 10.03
C GLN A 253 -5.62 5.16 11.51
N LYS A 254 -6.64 5.19 12.37
CA LYS A 254 -6.49 4.90 13.80
C LYS A 254 -6.23 3.44 14.10
N GLU A 255 -6.89 2.50 13.39
CA GLU A 255 -6.75 1.07 13.65
C GLU A 255 -5.37 0.48 13.28
N ARG A 256 -4.56 1.19 12.48
CA ARG A 256 -3.25 0.72 12.01
C ARG A 256 -2.32 0.30 13.16
N CYS A 257 -2.27 1.05 14.24
CA CYS A 257 -1.42 0.73 15.40
C CYS A 257 -1.88 -0.53 16.16
N VAL A 258 -3.17 -0.85 16.11
CA VAL A 258 -3.73 -2.08 16.68
C VAL A 258 -3.45 -3.28 15.79
N LEU A 259 -3.72 -3.13 14.47
CA LEU A 259 -3.55 -4.21 13.50
C LEU A 259 -2.07 -4.59 13.32
N ALA A 260 -1.14 -3.63 13.44
CA ALA A 260 0.29 -3.92 13.46
C ALA A 260 0.68 -4.86 14.60
N ARG A 261 0.14 -4.63 15.81
CA ARG A 261 0.37 -5.50 16.97
C ARG A 261 -0.28 -6.87 16.80
N ALA A 262 -1.47 -6.92 16.22
CA ALA A 262 -2.16 -8.18 15.94
C ALA A 262 -1.40 -9.02 14.90
N VAL A 263 -0.86 -8.41 13.83
CA VAL A 263 0.00 -9.11 12.84
C VAL A 263 1.25 -9.66 13.51
N PHE A 264 1.85 -8.92 14.46
CA PHE A 264 3.00 -9.45 15.19
C PHE A 264 2.66 -10.67 16.02
N GLN A 265 1.51 -10.68 16.71
CA GLN A 265 1.04 -11.88 17.44
C GLN A 265 0.82 -13.08 16.52
N TYR A 266 0.24 -12.84 15.35
CA TYR A 266 0.12 -13.86 14.31
C TYR A 266 1.50 -14.40 13.89
N ILE A 267 2.47 -13.52 13.61
CA ILE A 267 3.83 -13.90 13.22
C ILE A 267 4.46 -14.75 14.31
N GLN A 268 4.40 -14.34 15.57
CA GLN A 268 4.92 -15.11 16.71
C GLN A 268 4.28 -16.50 16.84
N ALA A 269 2.99 -16.61 16.53
CA ALA A 269 2.27 -17.89 16.62
C ALA A 269 2.57 -18.83 15.43
N ASN A 270 3.05 -18.32 14.30
CA ASN A 270 3.12 -19.08 13.04
C ASN A 270 4.52 -19.18 12.40
N TYR A 271 5.54 -18.44 12.88
CA TYR A 271 6.85 -18.46 12.22
C TYR A 271 7.52 -19.85 12.28
N GLU A 272 7.40 -20.59 13.39
CA GLU A 272 7.98 -21.94 13.51
C GLU A 272 7.34 -22.96 12.57
N SER A 273 6.06 -22.77 12.21
CA SER A 273 5.37 -23.61 11.24
C SER A 273 5.64 -23.22 9.77
N GLY A 274 6.41 -22.15 9.53
CA GLY A 274 6.59 -21.59 8.18
C GLY A 274 5.33 -20.93 7.64
N TYR A 275 4.50 -20.36 8.51
CA TYR A 275 3.25 -19.68 8.16
C TYR A 275 2.26 -20.58 7.42
N GLU A 276 2.04 -21.82 7.93
CA GLU A 276 1.06 -22.76 7.37
C GLU A 276 -0.37 -22.21 7.40
N VAL A 277 -0.71 -21.38 8.40
CA VAL A 277 -1.97 -20.65 8.51
C VAL A 277 -1.76 -19.23 8.01
N ASN A 278 -2.57 -18.77 7.06
CA ASN A 278 -2.51 -17.40 6.56
C ASN A 278 -2.98 -16.39 7.62
N TRP A 279 -2.52 -15.15 7.52
CA TRP A 279 -2.98 -14.06 8.40
C TRP A 279 -4.50 -13.86 8.34
N SER A 280 -5.09 -13.90 7.14
CA SER A 280 -6.53 -13.78 6.96
C SER A 280 -7.32 -14.86 7.72
N GLU A 281 -6.88 -16.12 7.66
CA GLU A 281 -7.49 -17.24 8.37
C GLU A 281 -7.30 -17.13 9.90
N TRP A 282 -6.10 -16.70 10.31
CA TRP A 282 -5.82 -16.44 11.72
C TRP A 282 -6.71 -15.31 12.26
N LEU A 283 -6.81 -14.20 11.55
CA LEU A 283 -7.63 -13.05 11.93
C LEU A 283 -9.12 -13.44 12.01
N GLU A 284 -9.64 -14.27 11.08
CA GLU A 284 -11.01 -14.74 11.10
C GLU A 284 -11.34 -15.49 12.41
N THR A 285 -10.39 -16.26 12.91
CA THR A 285 -10.57 -17.02 14.16
C THR A 285 -10.32 -16.20 15.42
N HIS A 286 -9.48 -15.15 15.34
CA HIS A 286 -9.07 -14.27 16.44
C HIS A 286 -9.74 -12.88 16.40
N SER A 287 -10.80 -12.72 15.62
CA SER A 287 -11.52 -11.45 15.60
C SER A 287 -13.00 -11.58 15.98
N ARG A 288 -13.55 -10.48 16.46
CA ARG A 288 -14.96 -10.37 16.85
C ARG A 288 -15.48 -9.00 16.39
N THR A 289 -16.62 -8.99 15.71
CA THR A 289 -17.35 -7.75 15.43
C THR A 289 -18.50 -7.63 16.40
N ILE A 290 -18.51 -6.56 17.20
CA ILE A 290 -19.53 -6.34 18.22
C ILE A 290 -20.08 -4.92 18.19
N THR A 291 -21.29 -4.76 18.70
CA THR A 291 -21.90 -3.46 18.96
C THR A 291 -22.04 -3.28 20.48
N MET A 292 -21.67 -2.12 20.99
CA MET A 292 -21.80 -1.74 22.40
C MET A 292 -22.65 -0.49 22.55
N GLN A 293 -23.31 -0.35 23.68
CA GLN A 293 -23.95 0.90 24.08
C GLN A 293 -23.02 1.70 24.99
N ILE A 294 -23.14 3.03 24.97
CA ILE A 294 -22.35 3.87 25.88
C ILE A 294 -22.56 3.43 27.32
N GLY A 295 -21.46 3.26 28.05
CA GLY A 295 -21.42 2.74 29.43
C GLY A 295 -21.31 1.23 29.57
N GLU A 296 -21.43 0.46 28.46
CA GLU A 296 -21.10 -0.96 28.49
C GLU A 296 -19.59 -1.18 28.56
N LYS A 297 -19.21 -2.30 29.15
CA LYS A 297 -17.81 -2.68 29.39
C LYS A 297 -17.58 -4.13 29.06
N LEU A 298 -16.47 -4.44 28.37
CA LEU A 298 -15.95 -5.79 28.26
C LEU A 298 -15.02 -6.09 29.44
N ASP A 299 -14.84 -7.37 29.75
CA ASP A 299 -13.88 -7.81 30.76
C ASP A 299 -12.43 -7.69 30.25
N GLY A 300 -11.53 -7.30 31.14
CA GLY A 300 -10.10 -7.22 30.88
C GLY A 300 -9.59 -5.79 30.64
N GLU A 301 -8.42 -5.72 30.03
CA GLU A 301 -7.76 -4.51 29.54
C GLU A 301 -7.30 -4.76 28.10
N GLY A 302 -7.24 -3.71 27.27
CA GLY A 302 -6.87 -3.83 25.88
C GLY A 302 -6.15 -2.60 25.35
N PHE A 303 -5.63 -2.70 24.13
CA PHE A 303 -5.06 -1.59 23.40
C PHE A 303 -6.07 -1.10 22.36
N SER A 304 -6.68 0.06 22.62
CA SER A 304 -7.71 0.65 21.74
C SER A 304 -7.12 1.58 20.70
N SER A 305 -7.61 1.50 19.48
CA SER A 305 -7.28 2.46 18.40
C SER A 305 -7.83 3.87 18.65
N ASP A 306 -8.94 3.96 19.38
CA ASP A 306 -9.59 5.22 19.74
C ASP A 306 -10.12 5.18 21.20
N PRO A 307 -9.28 5.58 22.18
CA PRO A 307 -9.68 5.55 23.59
C PRO A 307 -10.82 6.52 23.96
N LEU A 308 -11.16 7.45 23.05
CA LEU A 308 -12.32 8.34 23.24
C LEU A 308 -13.64 7.61 22.94
N VAL A 309 -13.60 6.59 22.10
CA VAL A 309 -14.75 5.74 21.76
C VAL A 309 -14.83 4.53 22.67
N VAL A 310 -13.72 3.76 22.76
CA VAL A 310 -13.57 2.64 23.70
C VAL A 310 -12.25 2.81 24.44
N SER A 311 -12.28 2.95 25.75
CA SER A 311 -11.08 3.11 26.58
C SER A 311 -10.22 1.83 26.61
N ASP A 312 -8.95 1.94 27.05
CA ASP A 312 -8.09 0.76 27.25
C ASP A 312 -8.59 -0.14 28.42
N SER A 313 -9.44 0.39 29.29
CA SER A 313 -10.19 -0.41 30.26
C SER A 313 -11.46 -1.04 29.68
N LEU A 314 -11.65 -0.99 28.37
CA LEU A 314 -12.70 -1.61 27.57
C LEU A 314 -14.13 -1.08 27.86
N GLU A 315 -14.24 0.18 28.30
CA GLU A 315 -15.51 0.87 28.50
C GLU A 315 -15.87 1.71 27.27
N ALA A 316 -17.08 1.55 26.75
CA ALA A 316 -17.65 2.34 25.67
C ALA A 316 -18.01 3.74 26.18
N SER A 317 -17.31 4.77 25.72
CA SER A 317 -17.38 6.13 26.25
C SER A 317 -18.10 7.12 25.33
N ALA A 318 -18.04 6.89 24.02
CA ALA A 318 -18.68 7.74 23.01
C ALA A 318 -19.10 6.92 21.77
N ALA A 319 -20.11 7.40 21.04
CA ALA A 319 -20.52 6.78 19.79
C ALA A 319 -19.42 6.89 18.74
N GLY A 320 -19.19 5.80 17.99
CA GLY A 320 -18.13 5.73 16.99
C GLY A 320 -17.66 4.31 16.73
N ARG A 321 -16.46 4.19 16.13
CA ARG A 321 -15.79 2.92 15.89
C ARG A 321 -14.44 2.89 16.58
N ALA A 322 -14.10 1.74 17.14
CA ALA A 322 -12.76 1.45 17.65
C ALA A 322 -12.39 0.01 17.33
N THR A 323 -11.13 -0.21 16.99
CA THR A 323 -10.52 -1.53 16.92
C THR A 323 -9.69 -1.72 18.19
N VAL A 324 -9.87 -2.83 18.89
CA VAL A 324 -9.24 -3.07 20.18
C VAL A 324 -8.57 -4.44 20.17
N LEU A 325 -7.32 -4.49 20.62
CA LEU A 325 -6.60 -5.74 20.85
C LEU A 325 -6.70 -6.10 22.34
N VAL A 326 -7.22 -7.29 22.63
CA VAL A 326 -7.33 -7.86 23.99
C VAL A 326 -6.68 -9.23 23.96
N ASP A 327 -5.59 -9.40 24.68
CA ASP A 327 -4.74 -10.59 24.58
C ASP A 327 -4.37 -10.86 23.10
N ASN A 328 -4.87 -11.93 22.49
CA ASN A 328 -4.64 -12.27 21.08
C ASN A 328 -5.90 -12.06 20.22
N ASP A 329 -6.96 -11.48 20.73
CA ASP A 329 -8.20 -11.26 20.00
C ASP A 329 -8.37 -9.80 19.57
N VAL A 330 -8.77 -9.61 18.32
CA VAL A 330 -9.07 -8.29 17.72
C VAL A 330 -10.58 -8.05 17.79
N TYR A 331 -11.00 -6.97 18.42
CA TYR A 331 -12.39 -6.57 18.50
C TYR A 331 -12.64 -5.37 17.59
N PHE A 332 -13.48 -5.54 16.58
CA PHE A 332 -14.03 -4.44 15.78
C PHE A 332 -15.34 -3.97 16.41
N ILE A 333 -15.27 -2.82 17.09
CA ILE A 333 -16.34 -2.33 17.96
C ILE A 333 -17.04 -1.14 17.31
N THR A 334 -18.37 -1.20 17.23
CA THR A 334 -19.23 -0.05 16.95
C THR A 334 -19.94 0.33 18.25
N VAL A 335 -19.80 1.58 18.69
CA VAL A 335 -20.50 2.13 19.85
C VAL A 335 -21.66 2.99 19.38
N GLU A 336 -22.86 2.71 19.88
CA GLU A 336 -24.09 3.44 19.55
C GLU A 336 -24.62 4.25 20.74
N ASN A 337 -25.31 5.35 20.42
CA ASN A 337 -26.13 6.07 21.41
C ASN A 337 -27.47 5.32 21.60
N TYR A 338 -28.01 5.36 22.81
CA TYR A 338 -29.39 4.93 23.07
C TYR A 338 -30.40 5.73 22.27
#